data_501d07785e594accf0498b38a8c2a08e
#
_entry.id   501d07785e594accf0498b38a8c2a08e
#
_cell.length_a   1.000
_cell.length_b   1.000
_cell.length_c   1.000
_cell.angle_alpha   90.00
_cell.angle_beta   90.00
_cell.angle_gamma   90.00
#
_symmetry.space_group_name_H-M   'P 1'
#
loop_
_entity.id
_entity.type
_entity.pdbx_description
1 polymer ?
#
loop_
_entity_poly.entity_id
_entity_poly.type
_entity_poly.pdbx_seq_one_letter_code
_entity_poly.pdbx_strand_id
1 'polypeptide(L)'
;MSLGAVIRKQRKALHLTLQALANEIDADAGNLSRIERGEQGITESMLRKLCSALDCTPAFLYAQSETTQAVMISEKNVNYTFLNKKPLQTPSAQSLNRPQEFVSWFRSVAPYIHAFGGKTFVIAFGGEVVDDGQFVSLSHDLNLLASLEVRIVLVHGARPQIESRLKRSSINTKLAGGLRVTDDAAMEVVKEANGSIRVEIESLLSMGLVNSPMAGSDIRVASGNFITA
;
A
#
# COMPACT_ATOMS: atom_id res chain seq x y z
N MET A 1 16.05 -9.56 5.40
CA MET A 1 16.85 -9.78 4.15
C MET A 1 16.52 -8.64 3.21
N SER A 2 17.50 -8.02 2.52
CA SER A 2 17.19 -6.92 1.58
C SER A 2 16.37 -7.41 0.38
N LEU A 3 15.56 -6.53 -0.24
CA LEU A 3 14.78 -6.88 -1.43
C LEU A 3 15.66 -7.42 -2.57
N GLY A 4 16.84 -6.82 -2.78
CA GLY A 4 17.81 -7.32 -3.76
C GLY A 4 18.30 -8.75 -3.48
N ALA A 5 18.52 -9.07 -2.20
CA ALA A 5 18.91 -10.42 -1.81
C ALA A 5 17.78 -11.45 -2.05
N VAL A 6 16.52 -11.04 -1.89
CA VAL A 6 15.35 -11.88 -2.21
C VAL A 6 15.26 -12.13 -3.71
N ILE A 7 15.41 -11.08 -4.53
CA ILE A 7 15.43 -11.19 -6.00
C ILE A 7 16.53 -12.19 -6.44
N ARG A 8 17.73 -12.04 -5.88
CA ARG A 8 18.85 -12.96 -6.13
C ARG A 8 18.52 -14.41 -5.75
N LYS A 9 17.87 -14.62 -4.60
CA LYS A 9 17.46 -15.94 -4.13
C LYS A 9 16.44 -16.56 -5.10
N GLN A 10 15.43 -15.78 -5.52
CA GLN A 10 14.39 -16.24 -6.44
C GLN A 10 14.98 -16.58 -7.82
N ARG A 11 15.85 -15.72 -8.36
CA ARG A 11 16.55 -16.00 -9.61
C ARG A 11 17.33 -17.31 -9.57
N LYS A 12 18.07 -17.54 -8.48
CA LYS A 12 18.84 -18.79 -8.30
C LYS A 12 17.93 -20.01 -8.17
N ALA A 13 16.77 -19.89 -7.52
CA ALA A 13 15.79 -20.95 -7.40
C ALA A 13 15.20 -21.36 -8.76
N LEU A 14 15.15 -20.43 -9.72
CA LEU A 14 14.75 -20.67 -11.10
C LEU A 14 15.93 -21.07 -12.01
N HIS A 15 17.11 -21.28 -11.45
CA HIS A 15 18.35 -21.63 -12.19
C HIS A 15 18.74 -20.59 -13.27
N LEU A 16 18.29 -19.35 -13.14
CA LEU A 16 18.63 -18.28 -14.09
C LEU A 16 19.99 -17.67 -13.76
N THR A 17 20.81 -17.45 -14.80
CA THR A 17 22.02 -16.64 -14.66
C THR A 17 21.64 -15.15 -14.56
N LEU A 18 22.54 -14.32 -14.05
CA LEU A 18 22.33 -12.87 -13.99
C LEU A 18 22.09 -12.28 -15.39
N GLN A 19 22.89 -12.76 -16.38
CA GLN A 19 22.79 -12.32 -17.77
C GLN A 19 21.47 -12.74 -18.41
N ALA A 20 21.01 -13.97 -18.14
CA ALA A 20 19.73 -14.47 -18.67
C ALA A 20 18.56 -13.64 -18.16
N LEU A 21 18.51 -13.35 -16.86
CA LEU A 21 17.46 -12.50 -16.28
C LEU A 21 17.55 -11.06 -16.80
N ALA A 22 18.77 -10.51 -16.96
CA ALA A 22 18.95 -9.18 -17.48
C ALA A 22 18.43 -9.06 -18.94
N ASN A 23 18.72 -10.04 -19.79
CA ASN A 23 18.23 -10.09 -21.16
C ASN A 23 16.70 -10.20 -21.21
N GLU A 24 16.08 -11.00 -20.33
CA GLU A 24 14.63 -11.21 -20.28
C GLU A 24 13.86 -9.93 -19.90
N ILE A 25 14.44 -9.10 -19.04
CA ILE A 25 13.82 -7.85 -18.60
C ILE A 25 14.28 -6.61 -19.41
N ASP A 26 15.09 -6.83 -20.44
CA ASP A 26 15.70 -5.75 -21.24
C ASP A 26 16.45 -4.73 -20.35
N ALA A 27 17.39 -5.24 -19.55
CA ALA A 27 18.16 -4.44 -18.61
C ALA A 27 19.67 -4.79 -18.69
N ASP A 28 20.51 -3.88 -18.21
CA ASP A 28 21.94 -4.11 -18.07
C ASP A 28 22.25 -5.04 -16.89
N ALA A 29 23.08 -6.06 -17.11
CA ALA A 29 23.45 -7.05 -16.08
C ALA A 29 24.22 -6.40 -14.90
N GLY A 30 25.00 -5.36 -15.15
CA GLY A 30 25.68 -4.59 -14.10
C GLY A 30 24.70 -3.84 -13.21
N ASN A 31 23.66 -3.26 -13.82
CA ASN A 31 22.58 -2.63 -13.10
C ASN A 31 21.82 -3.64 -12.23
N LEU A 32 21.44 -4.78 -12.80
CA LEU A 32 20.77 -5.86 -12.08
C LEU A 32 21.63 -6.41 -10.92
N SER A 33 22.94 -6.51 -11.12
CA SER A 33 23.89 -6.91 -10.07
C SER A 33 23.88 -5.94 -8.88
N ARG A 34 23.85 -4.62 -9.15
CA ARG A 34 23.78 -3.58 -8.09
C ARG A 34 22.46 -3.65 -7.33
N ILE A 35 21.37 -3.89 -8.04
CA ILE A 35 20.05 -4.11 -7.42
C ILE A 35 20.09 -5.32 -6.49
N GLU A 36 20.63 -6.47 -6.94
CA GLU A 36 20.71 -7.68 -6.12
C GLU A 36 21.60 -7.52 -4.88
N ARG A 37 22.61 -6.65 -4.92
CA ARG A 37 23.44 -6.30 -3.76
C ARG A 37 22.81 -5.24 -2.86
N GLY A 38 21.72 -4.61 -3.28
CA GLY A 38 21.09 -3.52 -2.55
C GLY A 38 21.81 -2.17 -2.67
N GLU A 39 22.70 -2.03 -3.64
CA GLU A 39 23.47 -0.80 -3.91
C GLU A 39 22.69 0.19 -4.78
N GLN A 40 21.57 -0.24 -5.34
CA GLN A 40 20.71 0.57 -6.20
C GLN A 40 19.24 0.28 -5.92
N GLY A 41 18.42 1.34 -5.93
CA GLY A 41 16.96 1.23 -5.81
C GLY A 41 16.31 0.63 -7.06
N ILE A 42 15.11 0.11 -6.89
CA ILE A 42 14.31 -0.50 -7.95
C ILE A 42 13.17 0.45 -8.30
N THR A 43 13.04 0.79 -9.59
CA THR A 43 11.86 1.54 -10.07
C THR A 43 10.65 0.60 -10.19
N GLU A 44 9.44 1.15 -10.17
CA GLU A 44 8.21 0.36 -10.30
C GLU A 44 8.19 -0.43 -11.60
N SER A 45 8.60 0.20 -12.72
CA SER A 45 8.65 -0.47 -14.03
C SER A 45 9.63 -1.65 -14.02
N MET A 46 10.80 -1.48 -13.40
CA MET A 46 11.80 -2.53 -13.25
C MET A 46 11.29 -3.67 -12.35
N LEU A 47 10.62 -3.32 -11.25
CA LEU A 47 10.03 -4.31 -10.34
C LEU A 47 8.98 -5.17 -11.06
N ARG A 48 8.11 -4.56 -11.88
CA ARG A 48 7.12 -5.29 -12.67
C ARG A 48 7.78 -6.27 -13.66
N LYS A 49 8.81 -5.83 -14.37
CA LYS A 49 9.57 -6.68 -15.30
C LYS A 49 10.23 -7.86 -14.56
N LEU A 50 10.88 -7.59 -13.42
CA LEU A 50 11.49 -8.63 -12.57
C LEU A 50 10.44 -9.64 -12.07
N CYS A 51 9.29 -9.18 -11.61
CA CYS A 51 8.24 -10.06 -11.14
C CYS A 51 7.71 -10.97 -12.26
N SER A 52 7.55 -10.44 -13.48
CA SER A 52 7.14 -11.22 -14.65
C SER A 52 8.17 -12.30 -14.98
N ALA A 53 9.46 -11.94 -15.07
CA ALA A 53 10.55 -12.86 -15.40
C ALA A 53 10.82 -13.91 -14.31
N LEU A 54 10.59 -13.57 -13.05
CA LEU A 54 10.79 -14.45 -11.90
C LEU A 54 9.54 -15.26 -11.51
N ASP A 55 8.48 -15.18 -12.29
CA ASP A 55 7.17 -15.82 -12.03
C ASP A 55 6.71 -15.59 -10.57
N CYS A 56 6.79 -14.34 -10.11
CA CYS A 56 6.42 -13.96 -8.75
C CYS A 56 5.71 -12.62 -8.74
N THR A 57 5.15 -12.25 -7.59
CA THR A 57 4.50 -10.95 -7.39
C THR A 57 5.40 -9.99 -6.60
N PRO A 58 5.21 -8.66 -6.75
CA PRO A 58 5.88 -7.70 -5.87
C PRO A 58 5.66 -8.01 -4.40
N ALA A 59 4.43 -8.39 -4.02
CA ALA A 59 4.08 -8.76 -2.66
C ALA A 59 4.92 -9.95 -2.14
N PHE A 60 5.16 -10.96 -2.99
CA PHE A 60 6.02 -12.07 -2.64
C PHE A 60 7.46 -11.62 -2.34
N LEU A 61 8.04 -10.78 -3.21
CA LEU A 61 9.40 -10.27 -3.02
C LEU A 61 9.52 -9.43 -1.74
N TYR A 62 8.54 -8.59 -1.46
CA TYR A 62 8.52 -7.78 -0.24
C TYR A 62 8.26 -8.62 1.03
N ALA A 63 7.40 -9.63 0.97
CA ALA A 63 7.14 -10.52 2.11
C ALA A 63 8.39 -11.31 2.55
N GLN A 64 9.28 -11.63 1.61
CA GLN A 64 10.54 -12.29 1.88
C GLN A 64 11.64 -11.32 2.35
N SER A 65 11.47 -10.02 2.13
CA SER A 65 12.41 -9.00 2.59
C SER A 65 12.05 -8.56 4.01
N GLU A 66 13.03 -8.30 4.86
CA GLU A 66 12.83 -7.76 6.20
C GLU A 66 12.53 -6.23 6.19
N THR A 67 12.34 -5.69 4.98
CA THR A 67 12.08 -4.27 4.79
C THR A 67 10.61 -3.95 5.04
N THR A 68 10.31 -2.83 5.66
CA THR A 68 8.95 -2.31 5.82
C THR A 68 8.22 -2.30 4.48
N GLN A 69 7.07 -2.97 4.42
CA GLN A 69 6.31 -3.09 3.18
C GLN A 69 5.47 -1.83 2.97
N ALA A 70 5.72 -1.11 1.89
CA ALA A 70 4.81 -0.07 1.40
C ALA A 70 3.82 -0.70 0.43
N VAL A 71 2.54 -0.67 0.78
CA VAL A 71 1.45 -1.06 -0.13
C VAL A 71 0.86 0.20 -0.71
N MET A 72 1.04 0.42 -2.01
CA MET A 72 0.38 1.51 -2.73
C MET A 72 -0.96 0.99 -3.27
N ILE A 73 -2.07 1.55 -2.78
CA ILE A 73 -3.41 1.28 -3.30
C ILE A 73 -3.67 2.28 -4.42
N SER A 74 -3.66 1.82 -5.67
CA SER A 74 -4.07 2.60 -6.83
C SER A 74 -5.52 2.26 -7.19
N GLU A 75 -6.32 3.26 -7.51
CA GLU A 75 -7.78 3.24 -7.65
C GLU A 75 -8.39 2.33 -8.73
N LYS A 76 -7.61 1.56 -9.47
CA LYS A 76 -8.15 0.68 -10.52
C LYS A 76 -7.66 -0.76 -10.33
N ASN A 77 -8.50 -1.60 -9.75
CA ASN A 77 -8.34 -3.04 -9.58
C ASN A 77 -7.35 -3.46 -8.48
N VAL A 78 -7.84 -3.59 -7.26
CA VAL A 78 -7.14 -4.31 -6.20
C VAL A 78 -7.24 -5.82 -6.51
N ASN A 79 -6.28 -6.33 -7.25
CA ASN A 79 -6.11 -7.77 -7.41
C ASN A 79 -5.17 -8.28 -6.32
N TYR A 80 -5.73 -8.89 -5.29
CA TYR A 80 -4.94 -9.57 -4.25
C TYR A 80 -4.41 -10.90 -4.80
N THR A 81 -3.16 -10.91 -5.26
CA THR A 81 -2.49 -12.15 -5.63
C THR A 81 -1.53 -12.52 -4.51
N PHE A 82 -1.89 -13.53 -3.72
CA PHE A 82 -1.09 -13.98 -2.57
C PHE A 82 -0.39 -15.30 -2.86
N LEU A 83 0.81 -15.41 -2.38
CA LEU A 83 1.78 -16.46 -2.02
C LEU A 83 1.62 -17.89 -2.57
N ASN A 84 0.55 -18.26 -3.21
CA ASN A 84 0.38 -19.50 -3.95
C ASN A 84 -0.27 -19.20 -5.29
N LYS A 85 0.20 -19.85 -6.34
CA LYS A 85 -0.17 -19.74 -7.77
C LYS A 85 -1.68 -19.80 -8.12
N LYS A 86 -2.57 -19.70 -7.13
CA LYS A 86 -4.01 -19.50 -7.32
C LYS A 86 -4.37 -18.13 -6.74
N PRO A 87 -4.97 -17.24 -7.54
CA PRO A 87 -5.63 -16.07 -6.98
C PRO A 87 -6.63 -16.53 -5.91
N LEU A 88 -6.61 -15.85 -4.75
CA LEU A 88 -7.67 -16.05 -3.76
C LEU A 88 -8.98 -15.71 -4.48
N GLN A 89 -9.74 -16.74 -4.83
CA GLN A 89 -11.07 -16.53 -5.39
C GLN A 89 -11.90 -15.93 -4.26
N THR A 90 -12.24 -14.65 -4.40
CA THR A 90 -13.26 -14.05 -3.53
C THR A 90 -14.52 -14.90 -3.68
N PRO A 91 -15.02 -15.50 -2.61
CA PRO A 91 -16.23 -16.29 -2.69
C PRO A 91 -17.36 -15.40 -3.19
N SER A 92 -18.16 -15.86 -4.13
CA SER A 92 -19.38 -15.16 -4.50
C SER A 92 -20.29 -15.05 -3.28
N ALA A 93 -21.12 -14.01 -3.21
CA ALA A 93 -22.09 -13.87 -2.11
C ALA A 93 -22.98 -15.13 -1.91
N GLN A 94 -23.17 -15.92 -2.97
CA GLN A 94 -23.88 -17.19 -2.92
C GLN A 94 -23.05 -18.35 -2.32
N SER A 95 -21.72 -18.33 -2.48
CA SER A 95 -20.84 -19.37 -1.92
C SER A 95 -20.63 -19.19 -0.42
N LEU A 96 -20.70 -17.96 0.11
CA LEU A 96 -20.64 -17.69 1.55
C LEU A 96 -21.82 -18.25 2.34
N ASN A 97 -22.91 -18.60 1.66
CA ASN A 97 -24.09 -19.24 2.28
C ASN A 97 -23.88 -20.74 2.56
N ARG A 98 -22.78 -21.33 2.14
CA ARG A 98 -22.42 -22.72 2.42
C ARG A 98 -21.36 -22.79 3.50
N PRO A 99 -21.66 -23.29 4.71
CA PRO A 99 -20.71 -23.28 5.83
C PRO A 99 -19.37 -23.93 5.52
N GLN A 100 -19.36 -24.99 4.69
CA GLN A 100 -18.13 -25.72 4.33
C GLN A 100 -17.23 -24.88 3.39
N GLU A 101 -17.81 -24.11 2.48
CA GLU A 101 -17.05 -23.23 1.57
C GLU A 101 -16.45 -22.05 2.33
N PHE A 102 -17.20 -21.49 3.27
CA PHE A 102 -16.69 -20.45 4.17
C PHE A 102 -15.50 -20.96 4.99
N VAL A 103 -15.63 -22.13 5.62
CA VAL A 103 -14.53 -22.73 6.41
C VAL A 103 -13.31 -23.01 5.55
N SER A 104 -13.50 -23.53 4.33
CA SER A 104 -12.41 -23.77 3.39
C SER A 104 -11.69 -22.48 2.99
N TRP A 105 -12.47 -21.44 2.68
CA TRP A 105 -11.92 -20.11 2.38
C TRP A 105 -11.17 -19.53 3.59
N PHE A 106 -11.77 -19.56 4.78
CA PHE A 106 -11.14 -19.03 6.00
C PHE A 106 -9.81 -19.75 6.32
N ARG A 107 -9.76 -21.08 6.16
CA ARG A 107 -8.51 -21.85 6.29
C ARG A 107 -7.45 -21.42 5.30
N SER A 108 -7.82 -20.98 4.10
CA SER A 108 -6.86 -20.47 3.11
C SER A 108 -6.31 -19.08 3.49
N VAL A 109 -7.04 -18.31 4.31
CA VAL A 109 -6.63 -16.99 4.79
C VAL A 109 -5.76 -17.08 6.06
N ALA A 110 -5.94 -18.09 6.89
CA ALA A 110 -5.25 -18.24 8.17
C ALA A 110 -3.70 -18.13 8.09
N PRO A 111 -3.00 -18.69 7.09
CA PRO A 111 -1.55 -18.52 6.95
C PRO A 111 -1.11 -17.06 6.79
N TYR A 112 -1.95 -16.20 6.17
CA TYR A 112 -1.64 -14.79 5.98
C TYR A 112 -1.78 -14.01 7.28
N ILE A 113 -2.81 -14.31 8.07
CA ILE A 113 -3.00 -13.73 9.41
C ILE A 113 -1.74 -13.98 10.24
N HIS A 114 -1.26 -15.22 10.25
CA HIS A 114 -0.03 -15.58 10.97
C HIS A 114 1.23 -14.92 10.40
N ALA A 115 1.34 -14.81 9.07
CA ALA A 115 2.52 -14.24 8.42
C ALA A 115 2.65 -12.72 8.63
N PHE A 116 1.54 -12.02 8.78
CA PHE A 116 1.50 -10.56 8.86
C PHE A 116 1.22 -10.01 10.26
N GLY A 117 0.83 -10.84 11.22
CA GLY A 117 0.71 -10.45 12.63
C GLY A 117 2.01 -9.82 13.15
N GLY A 118 1.91 -8.71 13.85
CA GLY A 118 3.05 -7.93 14.36
C GLY A 118 3.88 -7.18 13.32
N LYS A 119 3.51 -7.24 12.02
CA LYS A 119 4.18 -6.45 10.97
C LYS A 119 3.65 -5.02 10.91
N THR A 120 4.42 -4.14 10.28
CA THR A 120 4.00 -2.75 10.04
C THR A 120 3.65 -2.59 8.58
N PHE A 121 2.41 -2.17 8.30
CA PHE A 121 1.95 -1.82 6.97
C PHE A 121 1.95 -0.31 6.82
N VAL A 122 2.57 0.17 5.74
CA VAL A 122 2.48 1.56 5.32
C VAL A 122 1.47 1.62 4.18
N ILE A 123 0.34 2.27 4.42
CA ILE A 123 -0.76 2.38 3.46
C ILE A 123 -0.82 3.83 2.99
N ALA A 124 -0.51 4.06 1.71
CA ALA A 124 -0.56 5.38 1.09
C ALA A 124 -1.79 5.50 0.18
N PHE A 125 -2.50 6.62 0.27
CA PHE A 125 -3.68 6.90 -0.56
C PHE A 125 -3.80 8.40 -0.86
N GLY A 126 -4.48 8.72 -1.96
CA GLY A 126 -4.77 10.11 -2.34
C GLY A 126 -5.87 10.73 -1.50
N GLY A 127 -5.96 12.06 -1.52
CA GLY A 127 -7.03 12.80 -0.84
C GLY A 127 -8.42 12.51 -1.39
N GLU A 128 -8.50 11.98 -2.61
CA GLU A 128 -9.71 11.56 -3.29
C GLU A 128 -10.49 10.52 -2.49
N VAL A 129 -9.79 9.59 -1.85
CA VAL A 129 -10.39 8.50 -1.05
C VAL A 129 -11.23 9.05 0.11
N VAL A 130 -10.83 10.21 0.66
CA VAL A 130 -11.57 10.88 1.73
C VAL A 130 -12.71 11.71 1.15
N ASP A 131 -12.45 12.46 0.08
CA ASP A 131 -13.43 13.35 -0.57
C ASP A 131 -14.63 12.56 -1.12
N ASP A 132 -14.40 11.39 -1.70
CA ASP A 132 -15.43 10.51 -2.28
C ASP A 132 -16.15 9.64 -1.22
N GLY A 133 -15.81 9.78 0.05
CA GLY A 133 -16.40 9.00 1.15
C GLY A 133 -15.95 7.53 1.18
N GLN A 134 -15.02 7.13 0.33
CA GLN A 134 -14.49 5.75 0.29
C GLN A 134 -13.68 5.41 1.55
N PHE A 135 -13.19 6.43 2.26
CA PHE A 135 -12.42 6.24 3.48
C PHE A 135 -13.24 5.55 4.58
N VAL A 136 -14.57 5.70 4.60
CA VAL A 136 -15.43 4.99 5.55
C VAL A 136 -15.28 3.47 5.39
N SER A 137 -15.33 2.97 4.15
CA SER A 137 -15.10 1.54 3.88
C SER A 137 -13.68 1.11 4.21
N LEU A 138 -12.68 1.92 3.86
CA LEU A 138 -11.27 1.66 4.20
C LEU A 138 -11.06 1.62 5.71
N SER A 139 -11.76 2.46 6.49
CA SER A 139 -11.65 2.46 7.96
C SER A 139 -12.08 1.13 8.58
N HIS A 140 -13.06 0.43 7.99
CA HIS A 140 -13.44 -0.92 8.40
C HIS A 140 -12.32 -1.93 8.17
N ASP A 141 -11.67 -1.87 7.00
CA ASP A 141 -10.56 -2.76 6.66
C ASP A 141 -9.33 -2.48 7.54
N LEU A 142 -9.06 -1.21 7.85
CA LEU A 142 -8.00 -0.81 8.77
C LEU A 142 -8.24 -1.32 10.20
N ASN A 143 -9.49 -1.25 10.67
CA ASN A 143 -9.88 -1.81 11.96
C ASN A 143 -9.68 -3.33 11.99
N LEU A 144 -10.04 -4.03 10.92
CA LEU A 144 -9.81 -5.46 10.80
C LEU A 144 -8.31 -5.78 10.86
N LEU A 145 -7.48 -5.09 10.09
CA LEU A 145 -6.03 -5.29 10.10
C LEU A 145 -5.42 -5.03 11.48
N ALA A 146 -5.86 -3.96 12.15
CA ALA A 146 -5.40 -3.64 13.51
C ALA A 146 -5.78 -4.74 14.51
N SER A 147 -6.98 -5.30 14.40
CA SER A 147 -7.43 -6.41 15.26
C SER A 147 -6.65 -7.72 15.01
N LEU A 148 -6.02 -7.85 13.86
CA LEU A 148 -5.11 -8.94 13.51
C LEU A 148 -3.65 -8.64 13.90
N GLU A 149 -3.43 -7.69 14.81
CA GLU A 149 -2.12 -7.28 15.33
C GLU A 149 -1.20 -6.64 14.28
N VAL A 150 -1.74 -6.20 13.13
CA VAL A 150 -0.97 -5.44 12.14
C VAL A 150 -0.82 -4.00 12.62
N ARG A 151 0.41 -3.51 12.68
CA ARG A 151 0.67 -2.08 12.94
C ARG A 151 0.52 -1.28 11.66
N ILE A 152 -0.22 -0.19 11.71
CA ILE A 152 -0.61 0.57 10.53
C ILE A 152 0.01 1.97 10.58
N VAL A 153 0.63 2.37 9.47
CA VAL A 153 1.05 3.74 9.21
C VAL A 153 0.29 4.22 7.97
N LEU A 154 -0.52 5.26 8.14
CA LEU A 154 -1.26 5.87 7.03
C LEU A 154 -0.50 7.06 6.48
N VAL A 155 -0.38 7.14 5.16
CA VAL A 155 0.19 8.27 4.43
C VAL A 155 -0.86 8.78 3.45
N HIS A 156 -1.47 9.92 3.76
CA HIS A 156 -2.52 10.48 2.93
C HIS A 156 -2.05 11.65 2.07
N GLY A 157 -2.62 11.79 0.86
CA GLY A 157 -2.55 13.00 0.05
C GLY A 157 -3.65 13.99 0.43
N ALA A 158 -3.53 15.24 -0.05
CA ALA A 158 -4.53 16.27 0.14
C ALA A 158 -4.72 17.13 -1.13
N ARG A 159 -4.35 16.61 -2.29
CA ARG A 159 -4.35 17.40 -3.54
C ARG A 159 -5.73 17.94 -3.90
N PRO A 160 -6.82 17.16 -3.92
CA PRO A 160 -8.15 17.67 -4.27
C PRO A 160 -8.61 18.75 -3.29
N GLN A 161 -8.39 18.54 -1.99
CA GLN A 161 -8.76 19.48 -0.93
C GLN A 161 -8.01 20.81 -1.06
N ILE A 162 -6.72 20.75 -1.39
CA ILE A 162 -5.90 21.94 -1.65
C ILE A 162 -6.41 22.67 -2.89
N GLU A 163 -6.64 21.96 -4.00
CA GLU A 163 -7.11 22.56 -5.25
C GLU A 163 -8.49 23.21 -5.09
N SER A 164 -9.40 22.56 -4.38
CA SER A 164 -10.73 23.11 -4.07
C SER A 164 -10.65 24.39 -3.24
N ARG A 165 -9.78 24.43 -2.22
CA ARG A 165 -9.60 25.61 -1.35
C ARG A 165 -8.92 26.75 -2.10
N LEU A 166 -7.88 26.49 -2.89
CA LEU A 166 -7.22 27.51 -3.72
C LEU A 166 -8.20 28.18 -4.69
N LYS A 167 -9.06 27.38 -5.34
CA LYS A 167 -10.12 27.91 -6.21
C LYS A 167 -11.08 28.82 -5.44
N ARG A 168 -11.53 28.40 -4.26
CA ARG A 168 -12.44 29.21 -3.41
C ARG A 168 -11.81 30.53 -2.94
N SER A 169 -10.51 30.50 -2.65
CA SER A 169 -9.76 31.69 -2.24
C SER A 169 -9.27 32.53 -3.42
N SER A 170 -9.57 32.14 -4.68
CA SER A 170 -9.10 32.81 -5.89
C SER A 170 -7.57 32.95 -5.97
N ILE A 171 -6.83 32.00 -5.37
CA ILE A 171 -5.37 31.96 -5.39
C ILE A 171 -4.92 31.12 -6.59
N ASN A 172 -4.22 31.76 -7.52
CA ASN A 172 -3.64 31.10 -8.68
C ASN A 172 -2.21 30.65 -8.39
N THR A 173 -1.96 29.34 -8.46
CA THR A 173 -0.62 28.78 -8.30
C THR A 173 -0.02 28.39 -9.65
N LYS A 174 1.31 28.54 -9.79
CA LYS A 174 2.05 28.10 -10.97
C LYS A 174 2.51 26.65 -10.80
N LEU A 175 2.63 25.94 -11.90
CA LEU A 175 3.26 24.62 -11.94
C LEU A 175 4.63 24.73 -12.59
N ALA A 176 5.65 24.14 -11.99
CA ALA A 176 6.98 23.99 -12.53
C ALA A 176 7.37 22.51 -12.50
N GLY A 177 7.63 21.92 -13.66
CA GLY A 177 7.97 20.49 -13.77
C GLY A 177 6.88 19.55 -13.19
N GLY A 178 5.60 19.93 -13.27
CA GLY A 178 4.48 19.15 -12.71
C GLY A 178 4.28 19.33 -11.20
N LEU A 179 5.15 20.07 -10.54
CA LEU A 179 5.04 20.41 -9.12
C LEU A 179 4.46 21.81 -8.95
N ARG A 180 3.65 21.98 -7.91
CA ARG A 180 3.08 23.28 -7.56
C ARG A 180 4.14 24.16 -6.94
N VAL A 181 4.28 25.38 -7.47
CA VAL A 181 5.02 26.45 -6.80
C VAL A 181 4.11 26.99 -5.71
N THR A 182 4.49 26.78 -4.46
CA THR A 182 3.70 27.15 -3.28
C THR A 182 4.32 28.43 -2.69
N ASP A 183 3.68 29.58 -2.92
CA ASP A 183 3.99 30.82 -2.24
C ASP A 183 3.37 30.89 -0.85
N ASP A 184 3.60 31.96 -0.09
CA ASP A 184 3.14 32.10 1.29
C ASP A 184 1.61 32.02 1.39
N ALA A 185 0.88 32.64 0.46
CA ALA A 185 -0.57 32.62 0.44
C ALA A 185 -1.12 31.20 0.16
N ALA A 186 -0.53 30.51 -0.80
CA ALA A 186 -0.87 29.11 -1.09
C ALA A 186 -0.47 28.17 0.04
N MET A 187 0.61 28.47 0.78
CA MET A 187 1.06 27.68 1.91
C MET A 187 0.04 27.65 3.06
N GLU A 188 -0.60 28.77 3.35
CA GLU A 188 -1.66 28.81 4.36
C GLU A 188 -2.82 27.89 3.97
N VAL A 189 -3.26 27.92 2.70
CA VAL A 189 -4.30 27.04 2.19
C VAL A 189 -3.88 25.57 2.25
N VAL A 190 -2.61 25.27 1.98
CA VAL A 190 -2.06 23.90 2.09
C VAL A 190 -2.10 23.41 3.53
N LYS A 191 -1.70 24.23 4.51
CA LYS A 191 -1.77 23.90 5.93
C LYS A 191 -3.20 23.62 6.39
N GLU A 192 -4.14 24.49 6.01
CA GLU A 192 -5.56 24.30 6.34
C GLU A 192 -6.13 23.01 5.75
N ALA A 193 -5.85 22.74 4.47
CA ALA A 193 -6.33 21.53 3.80
C ALA A 193 -5.78 20.27 4.46
N ASN A 194 -4.47 20.23 4.73
CA ASN A 194 -3.84 19.09 5.39
C ASN A 194 -4.34 18.92 6.84
N GLY A 195 -4.52 20.01 7.57
CA GLY A 195 -5.08 19.95 8.92
C GLY A 195 -6.49 19.38 8.94
N SER A 196 -7.34 19.83 8.01
CA SER A 196 -8.73 19.39 7.89
C SER A 196 -8.83 17.90 7.57
N ILE A 197 -8.14 17.43 6.52
CA ILE A 197 -8.21 16.02 6.11
C ILE A 197 -7.61 15.10 7.20
N ARG A 198 -6.56 15.53 7.87
CA ARG A 198 -5.99 14.76 8.98
C ARG A 198 -7.00 14.56 10.10
N VAL A 199 -7.66 15.63 10.55
CA VAL A 199 -8.67 15.56 11.61
C VAL A 199 -9.85 14.70 11.18
N GLU A 200 -10.25 14.75 9.92
CA GLU A 200 -11.32 13.93 9.36
C GLU A 200 -10.95 12.43 9.41
N ILE A 201 -9.75 12.08 8.96
CA ILE A 201 -9.23 10.70 9.05
C ILE A 201 -9.19 10.22 10.51
N GLU A 202 -8.64 11.04 11.41
CA GLU A 202 -8.56 10.72 12.83
C GLU A 202 -9.95 10.51 13.44
N SER A 203 -10.93 11.36 13.10
CA SER A 203 -12.28 11.24 13.60
C SER A 203 -12.98 9.98 13.11
N LEU A 204 -12.88 9.67 11.82
CA LEU A 204 -13.48 8.47 11.23
C LEU A 204 -12.91 7.17 11.83
N LEU A 205 -11.61 7.14 12.09
CA LEU A 205 -10.99 5.99 12.74
C LEU A 205 -11.34 5.88 14.23
N SER A 206 -11.57 7.01 14.91
CA SER A 206 -11.83 7.06 16.36
C SER A 206 -13.31 6.89 16.72
N MET A 207 -14.24 7.07 15.76
CA MET A 207 -15.68 6.98 16.03
C MET A 207 -16.18 5.57 16.35
N GLY A 208 -15.33 4.56 16.16
CA GLY A 208 -15.73 3.17 16.23
C GLY A 208 -16.67 2.77 15.09
N LEU A 209 -16.78 1.49 14.85
CA LEU A 209 -17.59 0.95 13.75
C LEU A 209 -18.95 0.48 14.25
N VAL A 210 -19.80 1.41 14.69
CA VAL A 210 -21.17 1.12 15.13
C VAL A 210 -21.89 0.37 14.00
N ASN A 211 -22.56 -0.73 14.33
CA ASN A 211 -23.25 -1.62 13.38
C ASN A 211 -22.33 -2.46 12.47
N SER A 212 -21.08 -2.67 12.83
CA SER A 212 -20.17 -3.59 12.13
C SER A 212 -19.78 -4.75 13.05
N PRO A 213 -19.28 -5.88 12.49
CA PRO A 213 -18.70 -6.96 13.29
C PRO A 213 -17.50 -6.51 14.14
N MET A 214 -16.91 -5.36 13.80
CA MET A 214 -15.80 -4.73 14.49
C MET A 214 -16.26 -3.67 15.51
N ALA A 215 -17.56 -3.63 15.86
CA ALA A 215 -18.06 -2.77 16.90
C ALA A 215 -17.33 -3.06 18.22
N GLY A 216 -16.72 -2.03 18.79
CA GLY A 216 -15.88 -2.18 20.00
C GLY A 216 -14.38 -2.34 19.72
N SER A 217 -13.93 -2.33 18.46
CA SER A 217 -12.51 -2.16 18.18
C SER A 217 -12.04 -0.77 18.64
N ASP A 218 -10.95 -0.72 19.39
CA ASP A 218 -10.39 0.52 19.94
C ASP A 218 -9.08 0.84 19.19
N ILE A 219 -9.20 1.52 18.04
CA ILE A 219 -8.03 2.07 17.36
C ILE A 219 -7.67 3.41 17.98
N ARG A 220 -6.45 3.50 18.50
CA ARG A 220 -5.85 4.75 18.90
C ARG A 220 -5.03 5.33 17.77
N VAL A 221 -5.46 6.48 17.27
CA VAL A 221 -4.77 7.20 16.20
C VAL A 221 -3.88 8.25 16.82
N ALA A 222 -2.63 8.29 16.38
CA ALA A 222 -1.70 9.36 16.68
C ALA A 222 -1.17 9.93 15.37
N SER A 223 -1.16 11.25 15.24
CA SER A 223 -0.56 11.94 14.12
C SER A 223 0.65 12.76 14.56
N GLY A 224 1.62 12.89 13.66
CA GLY A 224 2.82 13.65 13.96
C GLY A 224 3.95 13.38 12.97
N ASN A 225 5.11 13.89 13.27
CA ASN A 225 6.32 13.71 12.48
C ASN A 225 7.04 12.42 12.92
N PHE A 226 6.45 11.27 12.63
CA PHE A 226 7.02 9.96 12.97
C PHE A 226 7.98 9.42 11.90
N ILE A 227 7.96 10.00 10.70
CA ILE A 227 8.82 9.65 9.58
C ILE A 227 9.66 10.89 9.27
N THR A 228 10.97 10.77 9.45
CA THR A 228 11.93 11.78 9.01
C THR A 228 12.51 11.35 7.67
N ALA A 229 12.57 12.29 6.71
CA ALA A 229 13.22 12.10 5.42
C ALA A 229 14.74 12.25 5.55
#